data_4d7f98e15f9d2acb8fc56a7ec4550820
#
_entry.id   4d7f98e15f9d2acb8fc56a7ec4550820
#
_cell.length_a   1.000
_cell.length_b   1.000
_cell.length_c   1.000
_cell.angle_alpha   90.00
_cell.angle_beta   90.00
_cell.angle_gamma   90.00
#
_symmetry.space_group_name_H-M   'P 1'
#
loop_
_entity.id
_entity.type
_entity.pdbx_description
1 polymer ?
#
loop_
_entity_poly.entity_id
_entity_poly.type
_entity_poly.pdbx_seq_one_letter_code
_entity_poly.pdbx_strand_id
1 'polypeptide(L)'
;MENISPALLEWFYKNRRSLPFREDPTPYHVWLSEVMLQQTRVSAVLPYYYRFLEALPDIPALAACGEERLHKLWEGLGYYSRVRNLQKAAKLVCAQYGGQLPADYAALRALPGIGEYTAGAIASISFGLPVPAVDGNVLRVFSRLYNDPGVITEPAVKKAFTARVMEHQPPEKAGDYNQALMELGALVCVPNGAPLCGQCPLAESCLARAAGTTAQLPQKAKPKPRKIVPVTLALVESPAGFLVQQRPQKGLLAGLWQPVLWEGEHLLQAEVLARLAALGLDTGTAAPAALPAAKHIFTHIEWLMSGVQLHVPAQSAPAGYVWASREALRTTYALPGAFRAYKPLLL
;
A
#
# COMPACT_ATOMS: atom_id res chain seq x y z
N MET A 1 -5.28 -12.39 33.33
CA MET A 1 -3.96 -12.72 32.69
C MET A 1 -2.93 -11.80 33.31
N GLU A 2 -1.74 -12.29 33.61
CA GLU A 2 -0.63 -11.46 34.09
C GLU A 2 -0.24 -10.42 33.02
N ASN A 3 0.43 -9.34 33.49
CA ASN A 3 0.91 -8.32 32.56
C ASN A 3 2.02 -8.90 31.66
N ILE A 4 1.77 -8.88 30.35
CA ILE A 4 2.70 -9.44 29.34
C ILE A 4 3.82 -8.50 28.94
N SER A 5 3.74 -7.22 29.29
CA SER A 5 4.67 -6.21 28.78
C SER A 5 6.13 -6.41 29.21
N PRO A 6 6.48 -6.89 30.42
CA PRO A 6 7.87 -7.09 30.79
C PRO A 6 8.59 -8.12 29.89
N ALA A 7 8.00 -9.30 29.73
CA ALA A 7 8.57 -10.36 28.90
C ALA A 7 8.62 -9.98 27.42
N LEU A 8 7.58 -9.28 26.93
CA LEU A 8 7.50 -8.81 25.56
C LEU A 8 8.56 -7.76 25.24
N LEU A 9 8.75 -6.77 26.12
CA LEU A 9 9.73 -5.69 25.94
C LEU A 9 11.17 -6.22 26.04
N GLU A 10 11.45 -7.11 26.99
CA GLU A 10 12.77 -7.74 27.09
C GLU A 10 13.13 -8.49 25.80
N TRP A 11 12.18 -9.27 25.27
CA TRP A 11 12.34 -9.95 23.99
C TRP A 11 12.56 -8.94 22.84
N PHE A 12 11.76 -7.89 22.78
CA PHE A 12 11.83 -6.88 21.72
C PHE A 12 13.20 -6.21 21.67
N TYR A 13 13.74 -5.77 22.77
CA TYR A 13 15.07 -5.13 22.81
C TYR A 13 16.19 -6.05 22.34
N LYS A 14 16.06 -7.36 22.55
CA LYS A 14 17.05 -8.36 22.10
C LYS A 14 16.88 -8.78 20.63
N ASN A 15 15.66 -8.72 20.08
CA ASN A 15 15.34 -9.36 18.80
C ASN A 15 14.81 -8.39 17.73
N ARG A 16 14.59 -7.12 18.06
CA ARG A 16 14.06 -6.15 17.09
C ARG A 16 14.99 -5.97 15.91
N ARG A 17 14.40 -5.94 14.71
CA ARG A 17 15.13 -5.62 13.48
C ARG A 17 15.62 -4.17 13.52
N SER A 18 16.85 -3.93 13.06
CA SER A 18 17.35 -2.60 12.73
C SER A 18 16.62 -2.11 11.47
N LEU A 19 15.87 -1.02 11.60
CA LEU A 19 15.09 -0.43 10.53
C LEU A 19 15.27 1.10 10.58
N PRO A 20 15.46 1.79 9.44
CA PRO A 20 15.81 3.21 9.42
C PRO A 20 14.79 4.10 10.15
N PHE A 21 13.52 3.80 10.06
CA PHE A 21 12.45 4.51 10.75
C PHE A 21 12.32 4.16 12.25
N ARG A 22 13.12 3.23 12.75
CA ARG A 22 13.31 2.94 14.20
C ARG A 22 14.58 3.55 14.75
N GLU A 23 15.58 3.74 13.91
CA GLU A 23 16.86 4.38 14.29
C GLU A 23 16.69 5.89 14.41
N ASP A 24 15.88 6.46 13.52
CA ASP A 24 15.50 7.88 13.55
C ASP A 24 13.96 8.01 13.50
N PRO A 25 13.26 7.85 14.66
CA PRO A 25 11.80 7.80 14.73
C PRO A 25 11.15 9.20 14.77
N THR A 26 11.59 10.10 13.89
CA THR A 26 10.90 11.40 13.74
C THR A 26 9.44 11.18 13.34
N PRO A 27 8.52 12.10 13.68
CA PRO A 27 7.11 11.97 13.33
C PRO A 27 6.89 11.76 11.82
N TYR A 28 7.67 12.41 10.97
CA TYR A 28 7.59 12.24 9.51
C TYR A 28 8.08 10.86 9.06
N HIS A 29 9.18 10.37 9.59
CA HIS A 29 9.75 9.07 9.26
C HIS A 29 8.82 7.92 9.68
N VAL A 30 8.26 7.99 10.88
CA VAL A 30 7.28 7.02 11.36
C VAL A 30 6.02 7.07 10.49
N TRP A 31 5.46 8.25 10.25
CA TRP A 31 4.28 8.39 9.41
C TRP A 31 4.49 7.84 8.00
N LEU A 32 5.59 8.21 7.35
CA LEU A 32 5.92 7.73 6.00
C LEU A 32 6.05 6.21 5.97
N SER A 33 6.82 5.63 6.90
CA SER A 33 7.02 4.18 6.95
C SER A 33 5.72 3.43 7.21
N GLU A 34 4.88 3.90 8.14
CA GLU A 34 3.59 3.29 8.45
C GLU A 34 2.64 3.29 7.24
N VAL A 35 2.62 4.39 6.47
CA VAL A 35 1.82 4.45 5.24
C VAL A 35 2.39 3.54 4.16
N MET A 36 3.71 3.45 4.01
CA MET A 36 4.34 2.56 3.02
C MET A 36 4.15 1.07 3.37
N LEU A 37 4.19 0.73 4.66
CA LEU A 37 4.04 -0.64 5.17
C LEU A 37 2.60 -1.18 5.12
N GLN A 38 1.59 -0.32 4.92
CA GLN A 38 0.21 -0.80 4.72
C GLN A 38 0.15 -1.80 3.57
N GLN A 39 -0.11 -3.07 3.86
CA GLN A 39 -0.21 -4.17 2.90
C GLN A 39 1.07 -4.42 2.05
N THR A 40 2.22 -3.92 2.50
CA THR A 40 3.51 -4.07 1.82
C THR A 40 4.55 -4.60 2.81
N ARG A 41 5.37 -5.55 2.38
CA ARG A 41 6.43 -6.14 3.23
C ARG A 41 7.58 -5.15 3.41
N VAL A 42 8.24 -5.19 4.57
CA VAL A 42 9.38 -4.33 4.91
C VAL A 42 10.47 -4.36 3.84
N SER A 43 10.88 -5.55 3.39
CA SER A 43 11.92 -5.70 2.35
C SER A 43 11.59 -5.01 1.03
N ALA A 44 10.31 -4.95 0.69
CA ALA A 44 9.85 -4.25 -0.50
C ALA A 44 9.75 -2.73 -0.29
N VAL A 45 9.52 -2.26 0.95
CA VAL A 45 9.37 -0.84 1.28
C VAL A 45 10.72 -0.12 1.35
N LEU A 46 11.76 -0.74 1.90
CA LEU A 46 13.03 -0.06 2.19
C LEU A 46 13.64 0.72 1.01
N PRO A 47 13.73 0.18 -0.22
CA PRO A 47 14.26 0.94 -1.35
C PRO A 47 13.42 2.18 -1.70
N TYR A 48 12.10 2.10 -1.50
CA TYR A 48 11.20 3.24 -1.73
C TYR A 48 11.32 4.28 -0.63
N TYR A 49 11.46 3.85 0.61
CA TYR A 49 11.60 4.72 1.77
C TYR A 49 12.82 5.63 1.64
N TYR A 50 13.98 5.06 1.33
CA TYR A 50 15.20 5.84 1.12
C TYR A 50 15.08 6.83 -0.04
N ARG A 51 14.64 6.35 -1.21
CA ARG A 51 14.45 7.21 -2.39
C ARG A 51 13.43 8.32 -2.15
N PHE A 52 12.37 8.03 -1.39
CA PHE A 52 11.34 9.01 -1.09
C PHE A 52 11.86 10.09 -0.14
N LEU A 53 12.61 9.73 0.90
CA LEU A 53 13.22 10.68 1.82
C LEU A 53 14.32 11.53 1.16
N GLU A 54 15.12 10.94 0.27
CA GLU A 54 16.10 11.70 -0.52
C GLU A 54 15.43 12.78 -1.37
N ALA A 55 14.29 12.47 -1.98
CA ALA A 55 13.57 13.40 -2.85
C ALA A 55 12.67 14.39 -2.08
N LEU A 56 12.12 13.97 -0.96
CA LEU A 56 11.12 14.66 -0.14
C LEU A 56 11.46 14.49 1.34
N PRO A 57 12.49 15.21 1.84
CA PRO A 57 13.06 14.96 3.17
C PRO A 57 12.16 15.37 4.35
N ASP A 58 11.14 16.18 4.09
CA ASP A 58 10.24 16.71 5.12
C ASP A 58 8.81 16.90 4.61
N ILE A 59 7.92 17.27 5.52
CA ILE A 59 6.50 17.49 5.23
C ILE A 59 6.27 18.66 4.27
N PRO A 60 6.96 19.81 4.39
CA PRO A 60 6.88 20.88 3.40
C PRO A 60 7.27 20.46 1.98
N ALA A 61 8.36 19.73 1.81
CA ALA A 61 8.78 19.20 0.51
C ALA A 61 7.73 18.25 -0.09
N LEU A 62 7.16 17.36 0.73
CA LEU A 62 6.06 16.49 0.33
C LEU A 62 4.80 17.28 -0.07
N ALA A 63 4.44 18.30 0.69
CA ALA A 63 3.27 19.15 0.41
C ALA A 63 3.42 19.90 -0.92
N ALA A 64 4.62 20.39 -1.23
CA ALA A 64 4.94 21.15 -2.44
C ALA A 64 5.18 20.30 -3.68
N CYS A 65 5.37 18.98 -3.53
CA CYS A 65 5.69 18.08 -4.63
C CYS A 65 4.57 18.05 -5.69
N GLY A 66 4.94 18.14 -6.97
CA GLY A 66 3.99 17.96 -8.07
C GLY A 66 3.45 16.53 -8.13
N GLU A 67 2.19 16.36 -8.55
CA GLU A 67 1.48 15.09 -8.54
C GLU A 67 2.18 14.00 -9.36
N GLU A 68 2.68 14.34 -10.56
CA GLU A 68 3.36 13.39 -11.44
C GLU A 68 4.65 12.84 -10.78
N ARG A 69 5.48 13.73 -10.23
CA ARG A 69 6.69 13.34 -9.50
C ARG A 69 6.37 12.49 -8.29
N LEU A 70 5.32 12.84 -7.55
CA LEU A 70 4.87 12.07 -6.39
C LEU A 70 4.43 10.66 -6.77
N HIS A 71 3.62 10.53 -7.83
CA HIS A 71 3.21 9.23 -8.35
C HIS A 71 4.41 8.41 -8.86
N LYS A 72 5.40 9.07 -9.47
CA LYS A 72 6.61 8.39 -9.95
C LYS A 72 7.47 7.87 -8.82
N LEU A 73 7.66 8.62 -7.74
CA LEU A 73 8.35 8.17 -6.53
C LEU A 73 7.67 6.96 -5.88
N TRP A 74 6.34 6.85 -6.01
CA TRP A 74 5.53 5.77 -5.44
C TRP A 74 5.33 4.58 -6.38
N GLU A 75 5.79 4.67 -7.63
CA GLU A 75 5.56 3.67 -8.66
C GLU A 75 6.09 2.29 -8.26
N GLY A 76 5.19 1.30 -8.21
CA GLY A 76 5.50 -0.08 -7.82
C GLY A 76 5.01 -0.48 -6.42
N LEU A 77 4.81 0.47 -5.49
CA LEU A 77 4.25 0.17 -4.17
C LEU A 77 2.75 -0.17 -4.20
N GLY A 78 2.02 0.29 -5.23
CA GLY A 78 0.58 0.09 -5.32
C GLY A 78 -0.23 0.94 -4.33
N TYR A 79 -1.57 0.75 -4.33
CA TYR A 79 -2.47 1.48 -3.44
C TYR A 79 -2.20 2.99 -3.42
N TYR A 80 -2.19 3.63 -4.57
CA TYR A 80 -1.81 5.04 -4.75
C TYR A 80 -2.68 6.05 -3.99
N SER A 81 -3.86 5.63 -3.52
CA SER A 81 -4.65 6.42 -2.57
C SER A 81 -3.85 6.77 -1.30
N ARG A 82 -2.89 5.92 -0.91
CA ARG A 82 -2.02 6.18 0.25
C ARG A 82 -1.18 7.42 0.04
N VAL A 83 -0.43 7.50 -1.05
CA VAL A 83 0.45 8.65 -1.32
C VAL A 83 -0.33 9.94 -1.61
N ARG A 84 -1.50 9.84 -2.26
CA ARG A 84 -2.39 11.01 -2.43
C ARG A 84 -2.92 11.53 -1.09
N ASN A 85 -3.34 10.64 -0.19
CA ASN A 85 -3.76 11.03 1.15
C ASN A 85 -2.60 11.56 1.97
N LEU A 86 -1.41 10.95 1.86
CA LEU A 86 -0.18 11.43 2.50
C LEU A 86 0.10 12.89 2.11
N GLN A 87 0.04 13.22 0.81
CA GLN A 87 0.24 14.61 0.36
C GLN A 87 -0.88 15.56 0.80
N LYS A 88 -2.15 15.11 0.74
CA LYS A 88 -3.26 15.92 1.23
C LYS A 88 -3.10 16.26 2.71
N ALA A 89 -2.71 15.27 3.51
CA ALA A 89 -2.42 15.49 4.92
C ALA A 89 -1.21 16.40 5.11
N ALA A 90 -0.13 16.24 4.34
CA ALA A 90 1.04 17.13 4.39
C ALA A 90 0.68 18.60 4.12
N LYS A 91 -0.17 18.86 3.13
CA LYS A 91 -0.69 20.22 2.85
C LYS A 91 -1.46 20.79 4.02
N LEU A 92 -2.31 20.00 4.68
CA LEU A 92 -3.04 20.43 5.88
C LEU A 92 -2.09 20.67 7.07
N VAL A 93 -1.10 19.81 7.25
CA VAL A 93 -0.08 19.96 8.31
C VAL A 93 0.72 21.25 8.11
N CYS A 94 1.10 21.58 6.88
CA CYS A 94 1.74 22.88 6.60
C CYS A 94 0.81 24.06 6.91
N ALA A 95 -0.45 23.96 6.52
CA ALA A 95 -1.40 25.06 6.70
C ALA A 95 -1.83 25.28 8.16
N GLN A 96 -1.97 24.21 8.96
CA GLN A 96 -2.58 24.28 10.29
C GLN A 96 -1.57 24.09 11.44
N TYR A 97 -0.44 23.43 11.16
CA TYR A 97 0.54 23.04 12.21
C TYR A 97 1.98 23.43 11.85
N GLY A 98 2.17 24.40 10.95
CA GLY A 98 3.51 24.92 10.62
C GLY A 98 4.47 23.87 10.00
N GLY A 99 3.94 22.84 9.36
CA GLY A 99 4.76 21.80 8.73
C GLY A 99 5.22 20.68 9.67
N GLN A 100 4.73 20.63 10.91
CA GLN A 100 5.03 19.58 11.89
C GLN A 100 3.77 18.83 12.30
N LEU A 101 3.86 17.51 12.45
CA LEU A 101 2.71 16.71 12.92
C LEU A 101 2.37 17.10 14.36
N PRO A 102 1.06 17.22 14.70
CA PRO A 102 0.64 17.54 16.05
C PRO A 102 0.90 16.37 17.02
N ALA A 103 1.40 16.67 18.23
CA ALA A 103 1.55 15.69 19.31
C ALA A 103 0.20 15.43 20.01
N ASP A 104 -0.85 15.19 19.25
CA ASP A 104 -2.21 14.93 19.73
C ASP A 104 -2.86 13.84 18.88
N TYR A 105 -3.35 12.78 19.53
CA TYR A 105 -3.95 11.63 18.86
C TYR A 105 -5.21 11.97 18.05
N ALA A 106 -6.06 12.85 18.58
CA ALA A 106 -7.31 13.23 17.90
C ALA A 106 -7.02 14.10 16.66
N ALA A 107 -6.08 15.04 16.78
CA ALA A 107 -5.61 15.87 15.67
C ALA A 107 -4.95 15.00 14.56
N LEU A 108 -4.13 14.03 14.94
CA LEU A 108 -3.55 13.07 13.98
C LEU A 108 -4.64 12.29 13.23
N ARG A 109 -5.66 11.80 13.95
CA ARG A 109 -6.79 11.07 13.34
C ARG A 109 -7.64 11.89 12.39
N ALA A 110 -7.69 13.20 12.56
CA ALA A 110 -8.43 14.11 11.68
C ALA A 110 -7.73 14.30 10.31
N LEU A 111 -6.46 13.93 10.18
CA LEU A 111 -5.71 14.08 8.93
C LEU A 111 -6.10 13.00 7.89
N PRO A 112 -6.17 13.37 6.60
CA PRO A 112 -6.51 12.44 5.52
C PRO A 112 -5.60 11.20 5.48
N GLY A 113 -6.20 10.01 5.49
CA GLY A 113 -5.46 8.74 5.40
C GLY A 113 -4.81 8.28 6.70
N ILE A 114 -4.95 9.01 7.79
CA ILE A 114 -4.49 8.62 9.13
C ILE A 114 -5.66 8.05 9.91
N GLY A 115 -5.74 6.73 9.98
CA GLY A 115 -6.70 5.99 10.80
C GLY A 115 -6.21 5.77 12.22
N GLU A 116 -7.03 5.06 13.03
CA GLU A 116 -6.71 4.73 14.44
C GLU A 116 -5.33 4.12 14.62
N TYR A 117 -4.99 3.14 13.78
CA TYR A 117 -3.69 2.48 13.83
C TYR A 117 -2.52 3.44 13.55
N THR A 118 -2.57 4.15 12.41
CA THR A 118 -1.48 5.06 12.02
C THR A 118 -1.33 6.21 13.01
N ALA A 119 -2.44 6.77 13.52
CA ALA A 119 -2.40 7.78 14.57
C ALA A 119 -1.78 7.23 15.86
N GLY A 120 -2.16 6.01 16.26
CA GLY A 120 -1.60 5.34 17.42
C GLY A 120 -0.09 5.07 17.29
N ALA A 121 0.35 4.63 16.11
CA ALA A 121 1.77 4.42 15.84
C ALA A 121 2.58 5.73 15.92
N ILE A 122 2.14 6.78 15.23
CA ILE A 122 2.82 8.09 15.28
C ILE A 122 2.82 8.65 16.72
N ALA A 123 1.65 8.67 17.36
CA ALA A 123 1.48 9.24 18.69
C ALA A 123 2.33 8.51 19.74
N SER A 124 2.38 7.20 19.72
CA SER A 124 3.14 6.44 20.71
C SER A 124 4.62 6.37 20.41
N ILE A 125 5.02 6.16 19.16
CA ILE A 125 6.43 5.97 18.79
C ILE A 125 7.20 7.29 18.77
N SER A 126 6.60 8.35 18.19
CA SER A 126 7.30 9.63 18.03
C SER A 126 7.04 10.62 19.15
N PHE A 127 5.90 10.53 19.84
CA PHE A 127 5.52 11.48 20.88
C PHE A 127 5.39 10.84 22.28
N GLY A 128 5.56 9.53 22.40
CA GLY A 128 5.48 8.82 23.68
C GLY A 128 4.09 8.79 24.30
N LEU A 129 3.03 9.10 23.54
CA LEU A 129 1.67 9.12 24.07
C LEU A 129 1.18 7.70 24.37
N PRO A 130 0.50 7.44 25.51
CA PRO A 130 0.04 6.13 25.91
C PRO A 130 -1.24 5.71 25.17
N VAL A 131 -1.13 5.52 23.86
CA VAL A 131 -2.21 5.12 22.97
C VAL A 131 -1.85 3.85 22.19
N PRO A 132 -2.83 3.00 21.83
CA PRO A 132 -2.57 1.74 21.16
C PRO A 132 -2.37 1.92 19.66
N ALA A 133 -1.53 1.04 19.08
CA ALA A 133 -1.40 0.87 17.62
C ALA A 133 -1.78 -0.58 17.27
N VAL A 134 -3.05 -0.83 16.96
CA VAL A 134 -3.60 -2.17 16.74
C VAL A 134 -3.76 -2.45 15.24
N ASP A 135 -2.82 -3.21 14.68
CA ASP A 135 -2.83 -3.68 13.30
C ASP A 135 -3.29 -5.16 13.21
N GLY A 136 -3.23 -5.72 12.01
CA GLY A 136 -3.55 -7.13 11.79
C GLY A 136 -2.60 -8.12 12.50
N ASN A 137 -1.36 -7.71 12.79
CA ASN A 137 -0.41 -8.52 13.56
C ASN A 137 -0.83 -8.56 15.03
N VAL A 138 -1.11 -7.40 15.60
CA VAL A 138 -1.56 -7.27 16.99
C VAL A 138 -2.88 -8.02 17.21
N LEU A 139 -3.86 -7.86 16.31
CA LEU A 139 -5.13 -8.62 16.39
C LEU A 139 -4.90 -10.14 16.36
N ARG A 140 -3.97 -10.64 15.54
CA ARG A 140 -3.62 -12.06 15.51
C ARG A 140 -2.95 -12.53 16.79
N VAL A 141 -2.00 -11.75 17.29
CA VAL A 141 -1.31 -12.06 18.56
C VAL A 141 -2.35 -12.17 19.69
N PHE A 142 -3.24 -11.19 19.85
CA PHE A 142 -4.24 -11.16 20.90
C PHE A 142 -5.34 -12.23 20.73
N SER A 143 -5.78 -12.52 19.50
CA SER A 143 -6.68 -13.64 19.23
C SER A 143 -6.09 -14.96 19.73
N ARG A 144 -4.81 -15.22 19.48
CA ARG A 144 -4.11 -16.42 19.94
C ARG A 144 -3.80 -16.38 21.44
N LEU A 145 -3.33 -15.24 21.95
CA LEU A 145 -2.99 -15.08 23.36
C LEU A 145 -4.19 -15.40 24.28
N TYR A 146 -5.37 -14.91 23.90
CA TYR A 146 -6.61 -15.11 24.66
C TYR A 146 -7.44 -16.32 24.18
N ASN A 147 -6.98 -17.05 23.17
CA ASN A 147 -7.73 -18.13 22.52
C ASN A 147 -9.15 -17.69 22.11
N ASP A 148 -9.26 -16.48 21.58
CA ASP A 148 -10.53 -15.84 21.26
C ASP A 148 -10.89 -16.09 19.78
N PRO A 149 -12.00 -16.80 19.49
CA PRO A 149 -12.44 -17.14 18.14
C PRO A 149 -13.20 -15.99 17.45
N GLY A 150 -13.31 -14.83 18.06
CA GLY A 150 -13.98 -13.67 17.47
C GLY A 150 -13.38 -13.32 16.12
N VAL A 151 -14.24 -12.97 15.17
CA VAL A 151 -13.82 -12.57 13.81
C VAL A 151 -13.14 -11.21 13.89
N ILE A 152 -11.82 -11.16 13.72
CA ILE A 152 -10.99 -9.96 13.94
C ILE A 152 -11.30 -8.79 13.01
N THR A 153 -12.09 -9.00 11.96
CA THR A 153 -12.57 -7.95 11.05
C THR A 153 -13.84 -7.25 11.54
N GLU A 154 -14.49 -7.78 12.59
CA GLU A 154 -15.67 -7.18 13.19
C GLU A 154 -15.29 -6.02 14.12
N PRO A 155 -15.97 -4.86 14.02
CA PRO A 155 -15.65 -3.69 14.84
C PRO A 155 -15.71 -3.93 16.35
N ALA A 156 -16.68 -4.71 16.81
CA ALA A 156 -16.84 -5.05 18.22
C ALA A 156 -15.65 -5.87 18.75
N VAL A 157 -15.19 -6.86 17.99
CA VAL A 157 -14.03 -7.71 18.33
C VAL A 157 -12.75 -6.87 18.33
N LYS A 158 -12.57 -6.02 17.32
CA LYS A 158 -11.43 -5.11 17.27
C LYS A 158 -11.39 -4.17 18.47
N LYS A 159 -12.54 -3.61 18.87
CA LYS A 159 -12.66 -2.74 20.05
C LYS A 159 -12.28 -3.49 21.33
N ALA A 160 -12.79 -4.71 21.50
CA ALA A 160 -12.47 -5.55 22.67
C ALA A 160 -10.96 -5.87 22.74
N PHE A 161 -10.33 -6.22 21.60
CA PHE A 161 -8.88 -6.48 21.58
C PHE A 161 -8.06 -5.20 21.82
N THR A 162 -8.51 -4.06 21.33
CA THR A 162 -7.85 -2.78 21.62
C THR A 162 -7.87 -2.47 23.12
N ALA A 163 -8.98 -2.73 23.80
CA ALA A 163 -9.05 -2.59 25.27
C ALA A 163 -8.05 -3.52 25.99
N ARG A 164 -7.98 -4.79 25.59
CA ARG A 164 -7.01 -5.76 26.13
C ARG A 164 -5.56 -5.35 25.87
N VAL A 165 -5.26 -4.76 24.71
CA VAL A 165 -3.91 -4.20 24.41
C VAL A 165 -3.57 -3.11 25.40
N MET A 166 -4.50 -2.20 25.67
CA MET A 166 -4.33 -1.09 26.62
C MET A 166 -4.12 -1.56 28.06
N GLU A 167 -4.78 -2.65 28.49
CA GLU A 167 -4.61 -3.24 29.84
C GLU A 167 -3.17 -3.65 30.15
N HIS A 168 -2.38 -3.98 29.12
CA HIS A 168 -0.97 -4.39 29.25
C HIS A 168 0.03 -3.30 28.87
N GLN A 169 -0.42 -2.18 28.29
CA GLN A 169 0.48 -1.15 27.79
C GLN A 169 1.09 -0.33 28.94
N PRO A 170 2.43 -0.32 29.10
CA PRO A 170 3.09 0.56 30.05
C PRO A 170 3.08 1.99 29.50
N PRO A 171 2.52 2.99 30.21
CA PRO A 171 2.38 4.35 29.69
C PRO A 171 3.71 4.98 29.24
N GLU A 172 4.77 4.76 29.99
CA GLU A 172 6.10 5.32 29.75
C GLU A 172 6.88 4.64 28.61
N LYS A 173 6.38 3.50 28.11
CA LYS A 173 6.99 2.70 27.03
C LYS A 173 5.96 2.30 25.95
N ALA A 174 4.95 3.13 25.75
CA ALA A 174 3.85 2.83 24.84
C ALA A 174 4.33 2.58 23.39
N GLY A 175 5.26 3.37 22.90
CA GLY A 175 5.85 3.21 21.56
C GLY A 175 6.60 1.90 21.39
N ASP A 176 7.46 1.55 22.35
CA ASP A 176 8.20 0.29 22.34
C ASP A 176 7.27 -0.92 22.44
N TYR A 177 6.24 -0.85 23.28
CA TYR A 177 5.25 -1.90 23.45
C TYR A 177 4.44 -2.14 22.16
N ASN A 178 3.97 -1.08 21.51
CA ASN A 178 3.28 -1.19 20.23
C ASN A 178 4.19 -1.80 19.14
N GLN A 179 5.44 -1.34 19.05
CA GLN A 179 6.41 -1.92 18.13
C GLN A 179 6.73 -3.39 18.46
N ALA A 180 6.84 -3.74 19.73
CA ALA A 180 7.09 -5.11 20.18
C ALA A 180 5.98 -6.08 19.77
N LEU A 181 4.72 -5.68 19.91
CA LEU A 181 3.57 -6.47 19.45
C LEU A 181 3.58 -6.69 17.93
N MET A 182 3.85 -5.63 17.16
CA MET A 182 3.96 -5.74 15.70
C MET A 182 5.12 -6.65 15.28
N GLU A 183 6.27 -6.52 15.95
CA GLU A 183 7.47 -7.32 15.67
C GLU A 183 7.25 -8.79 16.04
N LEU A 184 6.63 -9.07 17.19
CA LEU A 184 6.25 -10.42 17.60
C LEU A 184 5.32 -11.08 16.55
N GLY A 185 4.34 -10.33 16.06
CA GLY A 185 3.46 -10.78 15.00
C GLY A 185 4.19 -11.04 13.68
N ALA A 186 5.18 -10.22 13.35
CA ALA A 186 5.91 -10.35 12.08
C ALA A 186 6.93 -11.49 12.09
N LEU A 187 7.60 -11.76 13.23
CA LEU A 187 8.73 -12.67 13.32
C LEU A 187 8.40 -14.03 13.95
N VAL A 188 7.51 -14.07 14.93
CA VAL A 188 7.26 -15.25 15.75
C VAL A 188 5.82 -15.76 15.59
N CYS A 189 4.85 -14.92 15.87
CA CYS A 189 3.43 -15.26 15.78
C CYS A 189 2.90 -15.07 14.34
N VAL A 190 3.55 -15.70 13.37
CA VAL A 190 3.35 -15.48 11.92
C VAL A 190 1.95 -15.84 11.43
N PRO A 191 1.46 -15.18 10.32
CA PRO A 191 0.13 -15.43 9.78
C PRO A 191 0.00 -16.71 8.95
N ASN A 192 1.09 -17.16 8.35
CA ASN A 192 1.13 -18.31 7.44
C ASN A 192 2.08 -19.37 7.98
N GLY A 193 1.66 -20.63 7.93
CA GLY A 193 2.39 -21.74 8.51
C GLY A 193 2.25 -21.82 10.05
N ALA A 194 3.05 -22.66 10.67
CA ALA A 194 3.07 -22.80 12.13
C ALA A 194 3.78 -21.61 12.78
N PRO A 195 3.20 -20.96 13.80
CA PRO A 195 3.89 -19.94 14.57
C PRO A 195 5.07 -20.54 15.35
N LEU A 196 6.13 -19.75 15.54
CA LEU A 196 7.36 -20.17 16.23
C LEU A 196 7.18 -20.09 17.76
N CYS A 197 6.23 -20.87 18.30
CA CYS A 197 5.84 -20.80 19.72
C CYS A 197 6.99 -21.11 20.69
N GLY A 198 7.97 -21.91 20.30
CA GLY A 198 9.17 -22.18 21.11
C GLY A 198 10.10 -20.99 21.30
N GLN A 199 9.97 -19.94 20.47
CA GLN A 199 10.73 -18.68 20.56
C GLN A 199 9.89 -17.51 21.08
N CYS A 200 8.62 -17.78 21.43
CA CYS A 200 7.67 -16.73 21.80
C CYS A 200 7.85 -16.34 23.27
N PRO A 201 8.08 -15.06 23.59
CA PRO A 201 8.19 -14.60 24.98
C PRO A 201 6.88 -14.76 25.77
N LEU A 202 5.76 -14.92 25.07
CA LEU A 202 4.43 -15.06 25.65
C LEU A 202 3.93 -16.51 25.61
N ALA A 203 4.81 -17.48 25.36
CA ALA A 203 4.41 -18.88 25.16
C ALA A 203 3.65 -19.46 26.36
N GLU A 204 4.10 -19.17 27.58
CA GLU A 204 3.52 -19.71 28.81
C GLU A 204 2.13 -19.10 29.14
N SER A 205 1.91 -17.85 28.74
CA SER A 205 0.64 -17.16 28.92
C SER A 205 -0.34 -17.37 27.76
N CYS A 206 0.06 -18.08 26.69
CA CYS A 206 -0.72 -18.18 25.46
C CYS A 206 -1.77 -19.29 25.55
N LEU A 207 -3.05 -18.92 25.69
CA LEU A 207 -4.17 -19.87 25.82
C LEU A 207 -4.38 -20.69 24.53
N ALA A 208 -4.16 -20.14 23.34
CA ALA A 208 -4.27 -20.91 22.09
C ALA A 208 -3.15 -21.95 21.95
N ARG A 209 -1.93 -21.66 22.45
CA ARG A 209 -0.84 -22.67 22.52
C ARG A 209 -1.23 -23.80 23.46
N ALA A 210 -1.68 -23.48 24.67
CA ALA A 210 -2.10 -24.47 25.66
C ALA A 210 -3.25 -25.35 25.13
N ALA A 211 -4.19 -24.76 24.38
CA ALA A 211 -5.32 -25.46 23.80
C ALA A 211 -5.03 -26.14 22.44
N GLY A 212 -3.86 -25.95 21.85
CA GLY A 212 -3.53 -26.49 20.52
C GLY A 212 -4.28 -25.84 19.35
N THR A 213 -4.85 -24.65 19.52
CA THR A 213 -5.73 -23.98 18.55
C THR A 213 -5.06 -22.88 17.73
N THR A 214 -3.74 -22.69 17.85
CA THR A 214 -3.01 -21.60 17.17
C THR A 214 -3.20 -21.55 15.66
N ALA A 215 -3.37 -22.70 15.00
CA ALA A 215 -3.58 -22.79 13.56
C ALA A 215 -4.99 -22.35 13.13
N GLN A 216 -5.95 -22.35 14.04
CA GLN A 216 -7.34 -21.98 13.79
C GLN A 216 -7.58 -20.48 13.96
N LEU A 217 -6.62 -19.76 14.56
CA LEU A 217 -6.73 -18.35 14.92
C LEU A 217 -5.69 -17.49 14.17
N PRO A 218 -6.05 -16.26 13.83
CA PRO A 218 -7.35 -15.57 14.08
C PRO A 218 -8.43 -16.00 13.08
N GLN A 219 -9.69 -15.90 13.49
CA GLN A 219 -10.81 -16.01 12.56
C GLN A 219 -10.96 -14.72 11.74
N LYS A 220 -11.25 -14.89 10.44
CA LYS A 220 -11.48 -13.78 9.50
C LYS A 220 -12.75 -14.02 8.71
N ALA A 221 -13.48 -12.94 8.40
CA ALA A 221 -14.59 -13.03 7.46
C ALA A 221 -14.12 -13.58 6.10
N LYS A 222 -14.94 -14.41 5.48
CA LYS A 222 -14.65 -14.91 4.12
C LYS A 222 -14.59 -13.72 3.15
N PRO A 223 -13.57 -13.64 2.30
CA PRO A 223 -13.50 -12.58 1.30
C PRO A 223 -14.67 -12.70 0.32
N LYS A 224 -15.22 -11.56 -0.08
CA LYS A 224 -16.23 -11.52 -1.16
C LYS A 224 -15.57 -11.90 -2.49
N PRO A 225 -16.30 -12.59 -3.39
CA PRO A 225 -15.80 -12.86 -4.73
C PRO A 225 -15.41 -11.56 -5.45
N ARG A 226 -14.33 -11.60 -6.21
CA ARG A 226 -13.91 -10.45 -7.04
C ARG A 226 -14.78 -10.38 -8.30
N LYS A 227 -15.07 -9.15 -8.75
CA LYS A 227 -15.67 -8.93 -10.06
C LYS A 227 -14.59 -9.15 -11.12
N ILE A 228 -14.83 -10.07 -12.05
CA ILE A 228 -13.97 -10.27 -13.22
C ILE A 228 -14.36 -9.25 -14.28
N VAL A 229 -13.39 -8.53 -14.80
CA VAL A 229 -13.56 -7.46 -15.80
C VAL A 229 -12.64 -7.76 -16.98
N PRO A 230 -13.14 -8.03 -18.17
CA PRO A 230 -12.34 -8.09 -19.38
C PRO A 230 -11.78 -6.69 -19.69
N VAL A 231 -10.55 -6.64 -20.17
CA VAL A 231 -9.90 -5.39 -20.57
C VAL A 231 -9.16 -5.61 -21.87
N THR A 232 -9.47 -4.81 -22.87
CA THR A 232 -8.71 -4.78 -24.12
C THR A 232 -7.74 -3.62 -24.12
N LEU A 233 -6.48 -3.89 -24.48
CA LEU A 233 -5.39 -2.90 -24.54
C LEU A 233 -4.95 -2.68 -25.99
N ALA A 234 -4.53 -1.45 -26.31
CA ALA A 234 -3.76 -1.18 -27.49
C ALA A 234 -2.43 -0.48 -27.08
N LEU A 235 -1.31 -1.14 -27.33
CA LEU A 235 0.02 -0.53 -27.26
C LEU A 235 0.31 0.08 -28.62
N VAL A 236 0.04 1.37 -28.77
CA VAL A 236 0.24 2.11 -30.02
C VAL A 236 1.57 2.83 -29.92
N GLU A 237 2.51 2.50 -30.79
CA GLU A 237 3.86 3.06 -30.84
C GLU A 237 4.06 3.86 -32.14
N SER A 238 4.54 5.08 -32.02
CA SER A 238 4.98 5.93 -33.10
C SER A 238 6.48 6.25 -32.95
N PRO A 239 7.14 6.91 -33.90
CA PRO A 239 8.51 7.41 -33.71
C PRO A 239 8.68 8.34 -32.50
N ALA A 240 7.60 8.97 -32.03
CA ALA A 240 7.61 9.84 -30.83
C ALA A 240 7.45 9.07 -29.51
N GLY A 241 7.11 7.76 -29.53
CA GLY A 241 6.91 6.92 -28.38
C GLY A 241 5.56 6.23 -28.34
N PHE A 242 5.11 5.85 -27.16
CA PHE A 242 3.84 5.15 -26.92
C PHE A 242 2.71 6.15 -26.65
N LEU A 243 1.53 5.84 -27.18
CA LEU A 243 0.33 6.62 -26.90
C LEU A 243 -0.21 6.24 -25.51
N VAL A 244 -0.23 7.22 -24.62
CA VAL A 244 -0.73 7.05 -23.26
C VAL A 244 -1.69 8.16 -22.88
N GLN A 245 -2.56 7.88 -21.94
CA GLN A 245 -3.50 8.85 -21.37
C GLN A 245 -3.46 8.83 -19.84
N GLN A 246 -3.78 9.95 -19.23
CA GLN A 246 -3.96 9.99 -17.78
C GLN A 246 -5.38 9.53 -17.43
N ARG A 247 -5.49 8.67 -16.43
CA ARG A 247 -6.77 8.22 -15.91
C ARG A 247 -7.49 9.36 -15.16
N PRO A 248 -8.83 9.30 -15.09
CA PRO A 248 -9.60 10.25 -14.30
C PRO A 248 -9.10 10.34 -12.86
N GLN A 249 -9.31 11.50 -12.23
CA GLN A 249 -8.87 11.76 -10.85
C GLN A 249 -9.65 10.99 -9.78
N LYS A 250 -10.65 10.18 -10.19
CA LYS A 250 -11.47 9.32 -9.33
C LYS A 250 -11.51 7.89 -9.87
N GLY A 251 -11.72 6.93 -9.00
CA GLY A 251 -11.86 5.52 -9.36
C GLY A 251 -10.55 4.74 -9.29
N LEU A 252 -10.54 3.59 -9.96
CA LEU A 252 -9.40 2.66 -9.97
C LEU A 252 -8.20 3.29 -10.68
N LEU A 253 -7.02 3.23 -10.05
CA LEU A 253 -5.76 3.78 -10.57
C LEU A 253 -5.83 5.28 -10.93
N ALA A 254 -6.67 6.04 -10.23
CA ALA A 254 -6.92 7.46 -10.50
C ALA A 254 -5.63 8.29 -10.62
N GLY A 255 -5.58 9.17 -11.63
CA GLY A 255 -4.47 10.08 -11.88
C GLY A 255 -3.20 9.45 -12.45
N LEU A 256 -3.15 8.13 -12.61
CA LEU A 256 -2.01 7.43 -13.19
C LEU A 256 -2.09 7.36 -14.71
N TRP A 257 -0.99 7.07 -15.35
CA TRP A 257 -0.91 6.93 -16.80
C TRP A 257 -1.16 5.49 -17.24
N GLN A 258 -1.74 5.31 -18.40
CA GLN A 258 -2.06 4.02 -18.98
C GLN A 258 -1.94 4.03 -20.51
N PRO A 259 -1.68 2.86 -21.14
CA PRO A 259 -1.90 2.70 -22.56
C PRO A 259 -3.37 2.93 -22.94
N VAL A 260 -3.68 3.00 -24.22
CA VAL A 260 -5.07 2.98 -24.68
C VAL A 260 -5.72 1.68 -24.21
N LEU A 261 -6.88 1.77 -23.56
CA LEU A 261 -7.60 0.58 -23.10
C LEU A 261 -9.11 0.80 -22.99
N TRP A 262 -9.85 -0.31 -23.06
CA TRP A 262 -11.29 -0.37 -22.87
C TRP A 262 -11.61 -1.38 -21.77
N GLU A 263 -12.13 -0.88 -20.65
CA GLU A 263 -12.55 -1.68 -19.50
C GLU A 263 -13.97 -2.23 -19.71
N GLY A 264 -14.16 -3.50 -19.36
CA GLY A 264 -15.45 -4.18 -19.48
C GLY A 264 -15.70 -4.80 -20.85
N GLU A 265 -14.76 -4.67 -21.78
CA GLU A 265 -14.91 -5.11 -23.15
C GLU A 265 -13.78 -6.06 -23.57
N HIS A 266 -14.16 -7.08 -24.33
CA HIS A 266 -13.23 -7.96 -25.05
C HIS A 266 -13.41 -7.67 -26.55
N LEU A 267 -12.56 -6.81 -27.10
CA LEU A 267 -12.62 -6.38 -28.47
C LEU A 267 -11.77 -7.28 -29.37
N LEU A 268 -12.28 -7.58 -30.55
CA LEU A 268 -11.50 -8.18 -31.60
C LEU A 268 -10.56 -7.17 -32.25
N GLN A 269 -9.53 -7.65 -32.93
CA GLN A 269 -8.51 -6.83 -33.56
C GLN A 269 -9.09 -5.74 -34.48
N ALA A 270 -10.07 -6.10 -35.32
CA ALA A 270 -10.74 -5.14 -36.20
C ALA A 270 -11.51 -4.05 -35.45
N GLU A 271 -12.13 -4.40 -34.32
CA GLU A 271 -12.84 -3.43 -33.46
C GLU A 271 -11.86 -2.48 -32.76
N VAL A 272 -10.69 -2.98 -32.33
CA VAL A 272 -9.62 -2.13 -31.77
C VAL A 272 -9.16 -1.10 -32.80
N LEU A 273 -8.88 -1.54 -34.05
CA LEU A 273 -8.48 -0.64 -35.14
C LEU A 273 -9.56 0.40 -35.44
N ALA A 274 -10.81 0.00 -35.52
CA ALA A 274 -11.93 0.93 -35.73
C ALA A 274 -12.03 1.99 -34.62
N ARG A 275 -11.82 1.59 -33.37
CA ARG A 275 -11.81 2.52 -32.22
C ARG A 275 -10.61 3.44 -32.21
N LEU A 276 -9.43 2.97 -32.59
CA LEU A 276 -8.23 3.82 -32.75
C LEU A 276 -8.45 4.86 -33.86
N ALA A 277 -9.02 4.45 -34.99
CA ALA A 277 -9.39 5.37 -36.08
C ALA A 277 -10.43 6.41 -35.63
N ALA A 278 -11.42 6.01 -34.82
CA ALA A 278 -12.41 6.92 -34.24
C ALA A 278 -11.79 7.94 -33.26
N LEU A 279 -10.65 7.64 -32.65
CA LEU A 279 -9.87 8.59 -31.88
C LEU A 279 -9.10 9.59 -32.77
N GLY A 280 -9.14 9.43 -34.08
CA GLY A 280 -8.41 10.27 -35.04
C GLY A 280 -6.99 9.79 -35.35
N LEU A 281 -6.65 8.54 -35.02
CA LEU A 281 -5.35 7.97 -35.34
C LEU A 281 -5.34 7.39 -36.76
N ASP A 282 -4.33 7.73 -37.53
CA ASP A 282 -3.96 6.98 -38.73
C ASP A 282 -3.25 5.69 -38.27
N THR A 283 -3.93 4.57 -38.45
CA THR A 283 -3.40 3.24 -38.10
C THR A 283 -2.52 2.65 -39.22
N GLY A 284 -2.42 3.33 -40.36
CA GLY A 284 -1.64 2.87 -41.50
C GLY A 284 -2.11 1.51 -42.04
N THR A 285 -1.19 0.81 -42.71
CA THR A 285 -1.42 -0.54 -43.27
C THR A 285 -0.77 -1.65 -42.41
N ALA A 286 -0.12 -1.32 -41.31
CA ALA A 286 0.58 -2.30 -40.47
C ALA A 286 -0.42 -3.22 -39.77
N ALA A 287 -0.17 -4.52 -39.88
CA ALA A 287 -0.96 -5.53 -39.17
C ALA A 287 -0.61 -5.46 -37.66
N PRO A 288 -1.62 -5.33 -36.78
CA PRO A 288 -1.38 -5.36 -35.35
C PRO A 288 -0.92 -6.75 -34.88
N ALA A 289 0.05 -6.78 -33.97
CA ALA A 289 0.49 -8.01 -33.30
C ALA A 289 -0.34 -8.26 -32.02
N ALA A 290 -0.77 -9.51 -31.81
CA ALA A 290 -1.49 -9.84 -30.58
C ALA A 290 -0.58 -9.72 -29.34
N LEU A 291 -1.07 -9.11 -28.29
CA LEU A 291 -0.41 -9.10 -27.00
C LEU A 291 -0.66 -10.41 -26.23
N PRO A 292 0.30 -10.89 -25.43
CA PRO A 292 0.06 -12.03 -24.55
C PRO A 292 -1.07 -11.70 -23.56
N ALA A 293 -1.95 -12.67 -23.33
CA ALA A 293 -2.99 -12.54 -22.33
C ALA A 293 -2.36 -12.40 -20.94
N ALA A 294 -2.90 -11.51 -20.13
CA ALA A 294 -2.43 -11.28 -18.78
C ALA A 294 -3.58 -11.06 -17.81
N LYS A 295 -3.29 -11.18 -16.51
CA LYS A 295 -4.26 -10.82 -15.48
C LYS A 295 -3.65 -9.95 -14.41
N HIS A 296 -4.47 -9.09 -13.83
CA HIS A 296 -4.10 -8.33 -12.66
C HIS A 296 -5.20 -8.38 -11.61
N ILE A 297 -4.81 -8.62 -10.36
CA ILE A 297 -5.73 -8.80 -9.24
C ILE A 297 -5.67 -7.57 -8.34
N PHE A 298 -6.78 -6.85 -8.26
CA PHE A 298 -7.03 -5.82 -7.26
C PHE A 298 -7.80 -6.40 -6.06
N THR A 299 -8.07 -5.60 -5.07
CA THR A 299 -8.81 -6.05 -3.88
C THR A 299 -10.20 -6.59 -4.21
N HIS A 300 -10.96 -5.91 -5.10
CA HIS A 300 -12.35 -6.23 -5.41
C HIS A 300 -12.62 -6.56 -6.88
N ILE A 301 -11.61 -6.39 -7.73
CA ILE A 301 -11.71 -6.55 -9.19
C ILE A 301 -10.53 -7.42 -9.65
N GLU A 302 -10.75 -8.23 -10.66
CA GLU A 302 -9.71 -8.93 -11.40
C GLU A 302 -9.82 -8.54 -12.87
N TRP A 303 -8.78 -7.96 -13.44
CA TRP A 303 -8.69 -7.68 -14.87
C TRP A 303 -8.16 -8.89 -15.62
N LEU A 304 -8.90 -9.31 -16.63
CA LEU A 304 -8.44 -10.25 -17.66
C LEU A 304 -8.10 -9.43 -18.90
N MET A 305 -6.82 -9.32 -19.20
CA MET A 305 -6.29 -8.40 -20.22
C MET A 305 -5.90 -9.16 -21.47
N SER A 306 -6.31 -8.64 -22.62
CA SER A 306 -5.87 -9.00 -23.95
C SER A 306 -5.68 -7.73 -24.78
N GLY A 307 -5.15 -7.82 -25.99
CA GLY A 307 -5.04 -6.64 -26.84
C GLY A 307 -4.04 -6.79 -27.97
N VAL A 308 -3.61 -5.67 -28.51
CA VAL A 308 -2.71 -5.59 -29.65
C VAL A 308 -1.59 -4.59 -29.42
N GLN A 309 -0.46 -4.83 -30.09
CA GLN A 309 0.58 -3.84 -30.34
C GLN A 309 0.50 -3.39 -31.79
N LEU A 310 0.59 -2.09 -32.03
CA LEU A 310 0.50 -1.48 -33.35
C LEU A 310 1.57 -0.39 -33.48
N HIS A 311 2.29 -0.41 -34.60
CA HIS A 311 3.18 0.68 -35.00
C HIS A 311 2.46 1.60 -35.98
N VAL A 312 2.51 2.90 -35.72
CA VAL A 312 1.83 3.91 -36.54
C VAL A 312 2.82 4.96 -37.05
N PRO A 313 2.52 5.65 -38.16
CA PRO A 313 3.36 6.76 -38.63
C PRO A 313 3.40 7.91 -37.62
N ALA A 314 4.37 8.79 -37.81
CA ALA A 314 4.48 10.02 -37.03
C ALA A 314 3.22 10.87 -37.22
N GLN A 315 2.56 11.21 -36.14
CA GLN A 315 1.32 11.97 -36.12
C GLN A 315 1.11 12.67 -34.79
N SER A 316 0.22 13.66 -34.74
CA SER A 316 -0.19 14.30 -33.50
C SER A 316 -0.96 13.33 -32.59
N ALA A 317 -0.79 13.47 -31.28
CA ALA A 317 -1.60 12.70 -30.34
C ALA A 317 -3.06 13.18 -30.36
N PRO A 318 -4.03 12.27 -30.27
CA PRO A 318 -5.44 12.62 -30.10
C PRO A 318 -5.67 13.43 -28.81
N ALA A 319 -6.78 14.15 -28.75
CA ALA A 319 -7.16 14.92 -27.56
C ALA A 319 -7.23 14.01 -26.31
N GLY A 320 -6.57 14.44 -25.23
CA GLY A 320 -6.50 13.68 -23.97
C GLY A 320 -5.41 12.60 -23.93
N TYR A 321 -4.62 12.44 -25.00
CA TYR A 321 -3.49 11.52 -25.08
C TYR A 321 -2.19 12.28 -25.29
N VAL A 322 -1.08 11.61 -24.99
CA VAL A 322 0.27 12.10 -25.29
C VAL A 322 1.13 10.96 -25.86
N TRP A 323 2.06 11.30 -26.74
CA TRP A 323 3.14 10.41 -27.13
C TRP A 323 4.24 10.46 -26.08
N ALA A 324 4.44 9.37 -25.35
CA ALA A 324 5.43 9.26 -24.30
C ALA A 324 6.63 8.45 -24.79
N SER A 325 7.80 9.05 -24.84
CA SER A 325 9.03 8.31 -25.11
C SER A 325 9.29 7.26 -24.03
N ARG A 326 10.08 6.23 -24.34
CA ARG A 326 10.48 5.21 -23.33
C ARG A 326 11.16 5.87 -22.13
N GLU A 327 11.96 6.92 -22.35
CA GLU A 327 12.58 7.69 -21.27
C GLU A 327 11.52 8.40 -20.40
N ALA A 328 10.55 9.05 -21.01
CA ALA A 328 9.46 9.69 -20.27
C ALA A 328 8.61 8.69 -19.49
N LEU A 329 8.39 7.47 -20.01
CA LEU A 329 7.75 6.40 -19.29
C LEU A 329 8.58 5.89 -18.10
N ARG A 330 9.92 5.97 -18.17
CA ARG A 330 10.80 5.63 -17.04
C ARG A 330 10.86 6.72 -15.98
N THR A 331 10.83 7.99 -16.36
CA THR A 331 11.16 9.12 -15.48
C THR A 331 9.97 9.95 -15.04
N THR A 332 8.93 10.06 -15.86
CA THR A 332 7.83 11.03 -15.67
C THR A 332 6.49 10.36 -15.51
N TYR A 333 6.07 9.58 -16.49
CA TYR A 333 4.73 9.00 -16.52
C TYR A 333 4.65 7.72 -15.68
N ALA A 334 4.01 7.77 -14.51
CA ALA A 334 3.87 6.62 -13.63
C ALA A 334 2.88 5.59 -14.19
N LEU A 335 3.40 4.42 -14.58
CA LEU A 335 2.61 3.29 -15.04
C LEU A 335 2.29 2.36 -13.88
N PRO A 336 1.00 2.10 -13.58
CA PRO A 336 0.64 1.20 -12.48
C PRO A 336 1.11 -0.24 -12.72
N GLY A 337 1.32 -0.96 -11.62
CA GLY A 337 1.71 -2.37 -11.64
C GLY A 337 0.72 -3.29 -12.34
N ALA A 338 -0.50 -2.82 -12.63
CA ALA A 338 -1.47 -3.54 -13.44
C ALA A 338 -0.93 -3.89 -14.83
N PHE A 339 -0.08 -3.04 -15.40
CA PHE A 339 0.52 -3.26 -16.72
C PHE A 339 1.90 -3.94 -16.66
N ARG A 340 2.25 -4.56 -15.54
CA ARG A 340 3.57 -5.22 -15.36
C ARG A 340 3.90 -6.22 -16.47
N ALA A 341 2.90 -6.97 -16.94
CA ALA A 341 3.09 -7.95 -18.01
C ALA A 341 3.56 -7.32 -19.33
N TYR A 342 3.22 -6.07 -19.57
CA TYR A 342 3.52 -5.34 -20.79
C TYR A 342 4.67 -4.33 -20.64
N LYS A 343 5.20 -4.14 -19.42
CA LYS A 343 6.34 -3.24 -19.18
C LYS A 343 7.56 -3.52 -20.06
N PRO A 344 7.94 -4.80 -20.35
CA PRO A 344 9.07 -5.07 -21.24
C PRO A 344 8.89 -4.56 -22.67
N LEU A 345 7.65 -4.34 -23.12
CA LEU A 345 7.33 -3.77 -24.43
C LEU A 345 7.33 -2.23 -24.40
N LEU A 346 7.03 -1.63 -23.23
CA LEU A 346 6.88 -0.19 -23.03
C LEU A 346 8.20 0.49 -22.60
N LEU A 347 9.05 -0.21 -21.86
CA LEU A 347 10.28 0.29 -21.25
C LEU A 347 11.53 -0.36 -21.83
#